data_d82efe4306254a5db1f54dab2e7d9048
#
_entry.id   d82efe4306254a5db1f54dab2e7d9048
#
_cell.length_a   1.000
_cell.length_b   1.000
_cell.length_c   1.000
_cell.angle_alpha   90.00
_cell.angle_beta   90.00
_cell.angle_gamma   90.00
#
_symmetry.space_group_name_H-M   'P 1'
#
loop_
_entity.id
_entity.type
_entity.pdbx_description
1 polymer ?
#
loop_
_entity_poly.entity_id
_entity_poly.type
_entity_poly.pdbx_seq_one_letter_code
_entity_poly.pdbx_strand_id
1 'polypeptide(L)'
;EILIGLVGSEMCIRDRTLSENENAMLDNSKQKHAFHGLYRSLVHNMVVGVSEGYKKELELVGVGYRASNQGNIIELSLGYTHSIFIQLPPEVKVETKSERNKNPLIILESCDKQLLGQVCSKIRSFRKPEPYKGKGVKFVGEEIRRKSGKSAGAK
;
A
#
# COMPACT_ATOMS: atom_id res chain seq x y z
N GLU A 1 13.50 2.63 -24.76
CA GLU A 1 12.87 3.56 -25.77
C GLU A 1 11.57 4.18 -25.26
N ILE A 2 10.67 3.42 -24.61
CA ILE A 2 9.40 3.93 -24.05
C ILE A 2 9.65 4.97 -22.93
N LEU A 3 10.65 4.76 -22.09
CA LEU A 3 11.03 5.69 -21.02
C LEU A 3 11.55 7.04 -21.55
N ILE A 4 12.28 7.04 -22.65
CA ILE A 4 12.80 8.27 -23.28
C ILE A 4 11.66 9.10 -23.88
N GLY A 5 10.66 8.47 -24.50
CA GLY A 5 9.48 9.12 -25.02
C GLY A 5 8.60 9.76 -23.92
N LEU A 6 8.49 9.13 -22.77
CA LEU A 6 7.73 9.65 -21.63
C LEU A 6 8.44 10.81 -20.91
N VAL A 7 9.77 10.76 -20.80
CA VAL A 7 10.58 11.88 -20.30
C VAL A 7 10.41 13.10 -21.20
N GLY A 8 10.39 12.91 -22.52
CA GLY A 8 10.10 13.97 -23.48
C GLY A 8 8.67 14.54 -23.32
N SER A 9 7.66 13.69 -23.06
CA SER A 9 6.29 14.14 -22.84
C SER A 9 6.12 14.87 -21.50
N GLU A 10 6.83 14.48 -20.46
CA GLU A 10 6.85 15.22 -19.19
C GLU A 10 7.45 16.63 -19.35
N MET A 11 8.53 16.79 -20.11
CA MET A 11 9.07 18.11 -20.43
C MET A 11 8.10 18.95 -21.25
N CYS A 12 7.46 18.37 -22.27
CA CYS A 12 6.44 19.08 -23.07
C CYS A 12 5.22 19.50 -22.24
N ILE A 13 4.76 18.66 -21.31
CA ILE A 13 3.67 19.01 -20.39
C ILE A 13 4.11 20.16 -19.47
N ARG A 14 5.33 20.10 -18.97
CA ARG A 14 5.90 21.16 -18.11
C ARG A 14 5.99 22.49 -18.85
N ASP A 15 6.53 22.50 -20.05
CA ASP A 15 6.71 23.71 -20.84
C ASP A 15 5.36 24.29 -21.28
N ARG A 16 4.41 23.44 -21.66
CA ARG A 16 3.06 23.87 -22.02
C ARG A 16 2.31 24.46 -20.83
N THR A 17 2.38 23.85 -19.65
CA THR A 17 1.75 24.39 -18.45
C THR A 17 2.38 25.69 -17.98
N LEU A 18 3.66 25.91 -18.23
CA LEU A 18 4.32 27.18 -17.94
C LEU A 18 3.91 28.27 -18.92
N SER A 19 3.82 27.99 -20.23
CA SER A 19 3.45 28.97 -21.26
C SER A 19 1.98 29.38 -21.21
N GLU A 20 1.06 28.49 -20.90
CA GLU A 20 -0.36 28.79 -20.78
C GLU A 20 -0.69 29.60 -19.50
N ASN A 21 0.20 29.61 -18.53
CA ASN A 21 -0.02 30.27 -17.24
C ASN A 21 0.55 31.67 -17.10
N GLU A 22 1.30 32.17 -18.06
CA GLU A 22 1.78 33.56 -18.04
C GLU A 22 0.62 34.56 -18.10
N ASN A 23 -0.53 34.18 -18.64
CA ASN A 23 -1.73 35.01 -18.76
C ASN A 23 -2.77 34.81 -17.64
N ALA A 24 -2.59 33.89 -16.74
CA ALA A 24 -3.51 33.58 -15.63
C ALA A 24 -2.94 34.01 -14.29
N MET A 25 -3.04 35.31 -14.05
CA MET A 25 -2.98 36.05 -12.80
C MET A 25 -2.69 35.30 -11.48
N LEU A 26 -1.53 35.52 -10.97
CA LEU A 26 -1.01 35.94 -9.65
C LEU A 26 -1.36 35.17 -8.36
N ASP A 27 -2.48 34.52 -8.16
CA ASP A 27 -2.80 34.01 -6.82
C ASP A 27 -2.61 32.49 -6.60
N ASN A 28 -2.27 31.73 -7.63
CA ASN A 28 -2.19 30.27 -7.54
C ASN A 28 -0.82 29.65 -7.93
N SER A 29 0.26 30.40 -7.94
CA SER A 29 1.57 29.85 -8.32
C SER A 29 2.00 28.67 -7.44
N LYS A 30 1.81 28.77 -6.14
CA LYS A 30 2.14 27.69 -5.18
C LYS A 30 1.29 26.42 -5.41
N GLN A 31 -0.01 26.59 -5.67
CA GLN A 31 -0.90 25.47 -5.96
C GLN A 31 -0.57 24.82 -7.31
N LYS A 32 -0.27 25.62 -8.32
CA LYS A 32 0.13 25.12 -9.65
C LYS A 32 1.43 24.30 -9.57
N HIS A 33 2.43 24.78 -8.85
CA HIS A 33 3.64 24.02 -8.60
C HIS A 33 3.40 22.72 -7.81
N ALA A 34 2.50 22.75 -6.84
CA ALA A 34 2.10 21.56 -6.09
C ALA A 34 1.40 20.53 -6.99
N PHE A 35 0.45 20.96 -7.82
CA PHE A 35 -0.22 20.07 -8.78
C PHE A 35 0.72 19.51 -9.84
N HIS A 36 1.64 20.32 -10.35
CA HIS A 36 2.66 19.86 -11.28
C HIS A 36 3.50 18.71 -10.66
N GLY A 37 3.96 18.88 -9.42
CA GLY A 37 4.68 17.83 -8.71
C GLY A 37 3.83 16.57 -8.48
N LEU A 38 2.54 16.76 -8.15
CA LEU A 38 1.59 15.67 -7.97
C LEU A 38 1.41 14.87 -9.27
N TYR A 39 1.08 15.53 -10.37
CA TYR A 39 0.86 14.86 -11.66
C TYR A 39 2.12 14.16 -12.16
N ARG A 40 3.28 14.75 -11.98
CA ARG A 40 4.56 14.12 -12.33
C ARG A 40 4.74 12.80 -11.57
N SER A 41 4.48 12.80 -10.27
CA SER A 41 4.62 11.59 -9.45
C SER A 41 3.58 10.52 -9.79
N LEU A 42 2.35 10.92 -10.15
CA LEU A 42 1.30 9.99 -10.58
C LEU A 42 1.67 9.33 -11.91
N VAL A 43 2.10 10.11 -12.91
CA VAL A 43 2.53 9.57 -14.21
C VAL A 43 3.73 8.63 -14.02
N HIS A 44 4.71 9.02 -13.22
CA HIS A 44 5.84 8.15 -12.90
C HIS A 44 5.39 6.82 -12.27
N ASN A 45 4.47 6.87 -11.29
CA ASN A 45 3.93 5.67 -10.68
C ASN A 45 3.19 4.78 -11.70
N MET A 46 2.46 5.36 -12.65
CA MET A 46 1.79 4.60 -13.71
C MET A 46 2.80 3.88 -14.62
N VAL A 47 3.86 4.59 -15.03
CA VAL A 47 4.92 3.99 -15.86
C VAL A 47 5.59 2.82 -15.17
N VAL A 48 6.00 3.00 -13.91
CA VAL A 48 6.62 1.93 -13.11
C VAL A 48 5.63 0.77 -12.90
N GLY A 49 4.36 1.09 -12.64
CA GLY A 49 3.33 0.07 -12.44
C GLY A 49 3.08 -0.82 -13.65
N VAL A 50 3.17 -0.26 -14.86
CA VAL A 50 3.01 -1.04 -16.10
C VAL A 50 4.28 -1.81 -16.47
N SER A 51 5.47 -1.26 -16.17
CA SER A 51 6.75 -1.89 -16.52
C SER A 51 7.15 -2.99 -15.54
N GLU A 52 7.13 -2.71 -14.25
CA GLU A 52 7.64 -3.59 -13.20
C GLU A 52 6.52 -4.19 -12.35
N GLY A 53 5.41 -3.45 -12.21
CA GLY A 53 4.35 -3.76 -11.26
C GLY A 53 4.73 -3.40 -9.81
N TYR A 54 3.72 -3.38 -8.95
CA TYR A 54 3.91 -3.17 -7.51
C TYR A 54 3.55 -4.42 -6.72
N LYS A 55 4.44 -4.78 -5.80
CA LYS A 55 4.25 -5.89 -4.89
C LYS A 55 4.31 -5.42 -3.44
N LYS A 56 3.39 -5.88 -2.62
CA LYS A 56 3.36 -5.65 -1.18
C LYS A 56 3.09 -6.96 -0.45
N GLU A 57 3.79 -7.15 0.64
CA GLU A 57 3.70 -8.35 1.47
C GLU A 57 3.24 -7.97 2.87
N LEU A 58 2.20 -8.65 3.34
CA LEU A 58 1.65 -8.52 4.68
C LEU A 58 1.88 -9.80 5.47
N GLU A 59 2.35 -9.65 6.68
CA GLU A 59 2.58 -10.74 7.63
C GLU A 59 1.51 -10.74 8.72
N LEU A 60 0.92 -11.90 8.98
CA LEU A 60 -0.08 -12.11 10.01
C LEU A 60 0.60 -12.66 11.27
N VAL A 61 0.83 -11.80 12.26
CA VAL A 61 1.48 -12.19 13.50
C VAL A 61 0.44 -12.51 14.57
N GLY A 62 0.31 -13.77 14.91
CA GLY A 62 -0.61 -14.19 15.98
C GLY A 62 -0.86 -15.69 16.00
N VAL A 63 -1.12 -16.24 17.18
CA VAL A 63 -1.47 -17.65 17.33
C VAL A 63 -2.85 -17.91 16.71
N GLY A 64 -2.93 -18.89 15.82
CA GLY A 64 -4.18 -19.26 15.14
C GLY A 64 -4.60 -18.30 14.01
N TYR A 65 -3.76 -17.33 13.62
CA TYR A 65 -4.04 -16.50 12.45
C TYR A 65 -3.84 -17.31 11.19
N ARG A 66 -4.80 -17.20 10.27
CA ARG A 66 -4.79 -17.90 8.99
C ARG A 66 -5.25 -16.95 7.89
N ALA A 67 -4.73 -17.15 6.70
CA ALA A 67 -5.19 -16.52 5.48
C ALA A 67 -5.37 -17.60 4.41
N SER A 68 -6.49 -17.57 3.73
CA SER A 68 -6.74 -18.37 2.52
C SER A 68 -7.30 -17.47 1.44
N ASN A 69 -7.05 -17.82 0.19
CA ASN A 69 -7.63 -17.11 -0.94
C ASN A 69 -8.34 -18.07 -1.89
N GLN A 70 -9.48 -17.62 -2.40
CA GLN A 70 -10.24 -18.29 -3.44
C GLN A 70 -10.50 -17.28 -4.57
N GLY A 71 -9.63 -17.29 -5.57
CA GLY A 71 -9.66 -16.27 -6.62
C GLY A 71 -9.45 -14.86 -6.03
N ASN A 72 -10.44 -13.97 -6.19
CA ASN A 72 -10.39 -12.60 -5.71
C ASN A 72 -10.95 -12.40 -4.29
N ILE A 73 -11.32 -13.47 -3.61
CA ILE A 73 -11.84 -13.40 -2.24
C ILE A 73 -10.75 -13.91 -1.29
N ILE A 74 -10.44 -13.09 -0.30
CA ILE A 74 -9.54 -13.48 0.80
C ILE A 74 -10.39 -13.76 2.03
N GLU A 75 -10.16 -14.91 2.64
CA GLU A 75 -10.65 -15.25 3.97
C GLU A 75 -9.54 -15.06 4.98
N LEU A 76 -9.83 -14.28 6.02
CA LEU A 76 -8.90 -13.97 7.10
C LEU A 76 -9.46 -14.43 8.44
N SER A 77 -8.72 -15.28 9.14
CA SER A 77 -8.95 -15.62 10.52
C SER A 77 -7.95 -14.88 11.41
N LEU A 78 -8.40 -13.83 12.08
CA LEU A 78 -7.55 -12.90 12.85
C LEU A 78 -7.83 -12.97 14.37
N GLY A 79 -8.27 -14.14 14.86
CA GLY A 79 -8.57 -14.32 16.27
C GLY A 79 -9.87 -13.67 16.72
N TYR A 80 -10.79 -13.44 15.80
CA TYR A 80 -12.19 -13.13 16.05
C TYR A 80 -13.01 -14.43 16.05
N THR A 81 -14.25 -14.38 16.55
CA THR A 81 -15.18 -15.51 16.53
C THR A 81 -15.66 -15.88 15.13
N HIS A 82 -15.52 -14.98 14.16
CA HIS A 82 -15.89 -15.17 12.76
C HIS A 82 -14.72 -14.90 11.84
N SER A 83 -14.72 -15.55 10.68
CA SER A 83 -13.79 -15.24 9.59
C SER A 83 -14.21 -13.95 8.87
N ILE A 84 -13.25 -13.19 8.42
CA ILE A 84 -13.46 -11.95 7.66
C ILE A 84 -13.25 -12.27 6.19
N PHE A 85 -14.27 -12.03 5.37
CA PHE A 85 -14.20 -12.21 3.92
C PHE A 85 -14.05 -10.83 3.26
N ILE A 86 -13.11 -10.73 2.34
CA ILE A 86 -12.85 -9.51 1.58
C ILE A 86 -12.82 -9.86 0.11
N GLN A 87 -13.66 -9.21 -0.66
CA GLN A 87 -13.57 -9.24 -2.11
C GLN A 87 -12.59 -8.17 -2.57
N LEU A 88 -11.59 -8.58 -3.33
CA LEU A 88 -10.60 -7.69 -3.92
C LEU A 88 -11.05 -7.22 -5.30
N PRO A 89 -10.63 -6.01 -5.72
CA PRO A 89 -10.75 -5.59 -7.10
C PRO A 89 -10.02 -6.56 -8.05
N PRO A 90 -10.51 -6.76 -9.28
CA PRO A 90 -9.91 -7.69 -10.24
C PRO A 90 -8.49 -7.30 -10.67
N GLU A 91 -8.12 -6.05 -10.48
CA GLU A 91 -6.79 -5.49 -10.80
C GLU A 91 -5.71 -5.88 -9.79
N VAL A 92 -6.11 -6.43 -8.63
CA VAL A 92 -5.19 -6.85 -7.57
C VAL A 92 -5.12 -8.37 -7.53
N LYS A 93 -3.96 -8.91 -7.85
CA LYS A 93 -3.65 -10.33 -7.68
C LYS A 93 -3.28 -10.60 -6.24
N VAL A 94 -3.76 -11.71 -5.70
CA VAL A 94 -3.46 -12.13 -4.33
C VAL A 94 -2.95 -13.55 -4.29
N GLU A 95 -1.90 -13.74 -3.50
CA GLU A 95 -1.37 -15.05 -3.15
C GLU A 95 -1.25 -15.15 -1.63
N THR A 96 -1.62 -16.27 -1.07
CA THR A 96 -1.43 -16.56 0.35
C THR A 96 -0.41 -17.67 0.52
N LYS A 97 0.60 -17.45 1.37
CA LYS A 97 1.60 -18.47 1.73
C LYS A 97 1.48 -18.76 3.21
N SER A 98 1.26 -20.04 3.52
CA SER A 98 1.22 -20.54 4.89
C SER A 98 2.21 -21.70 5.02
N GLU A 99 3.34 -21.45 5.68
CA GLU A 99 4.35 -22.46 5.97
C GLU A 99 4.24 -22.89 7.43
N ARG A 100 4.59 -24.16 7.70
CA ARG A 100 4.66 -24.64 9.09
C ARG A 100 5.74 -23.86 9.86
N ASN A 101 5.40 -23.40 11.06
CA ASN A 101 6.27 -22.62 11.95
C ASN A 101 6.67 -21.21 11.48
N LYS A 102 6.05 -20.69 10.41
CA LYS A 102 6.19 -19.30 10.00
C LYS A 102 4.84 -18.60 10.04
N ASN A 103 4.88 -17.29 10.18
CA ASN A 103 3.66 -16.48 10.10
C ASN A 103 3.08 -16.53 8.69
N PRO A 104 1.76 -16.64 8.54
CA PRO A 104 1.12 -16.57 7.22
C PRO A 104 1.45 -15.25 6.53
N LEU A 105 1.74 -15.32 5.23
CA LEU A 105 2.04 -14.17 4.39
C LEU A 105 0.94 -14.00 3.35
N ILE A 106 0.55 -12.75 3.13
CA ILE A 106 -0.33 -12.34 2.05
C ILE A 106 0.48 -11.49 1.10
N ILE A 107 0.59 -11.93 -0.13
CA ILE A 107 1.29 -11.24 -1.20
C ILE A 107 0.24 -10.62 -2.11
N LEU A 108 0.36 -9.32 -2.33
CA LEU A 108 -0.55 -8.53 -3.16
C LEU A 108 0.26 -7.88 -4.27
N GLU A 109 -0.21 -8.03 -5.51
CA GLU A 109 0.43 -7.46 -6.70
C GLU A 109 -0.61 -6.70 -7.53
N SER A 110 -0.23 -5.52 -8.01
CA SER A 110 -1.05 -4.69 -8.89
C SER A 110 -0.20 -3.73 -9.72
N CYS A 111 -0.72 -3.31 -10.86
CA CYS A 111 -0.14 -2.22 -11.64
C CYS A 111 -0.39 -0.85 -10.99
N ASP A 112 -1.47 -0.69 -10.22
CA ASP A 112 -1.81 0.55 -9.56
C ASP A 112 -1.30 0.57 -8.11
N LYS A 113 -0.34 1.47 -7.86
CA LYS A 113 0.23 1.69 -6.52
C LYS A 113 -0.79 2.18 -5.50
N GLN A 114 -1.71 3.04 -5.93
CA GLN A 114 -2.70 3.65 -5.05
C GLN A 114 -3.72 2.61 -4.60
N LEU A 115 -4.28 1.87 -5.55
CA LEU A 115 -5.24 0.79 -5.28
C LEU A 115 -4.62 -0.28 -4.37
N LEU A 116 -3.39 -0.71 -4.68
CA LEU A 116 -2.64 -1.66 -3.86
C LEU A 116 -2.46 -1.15 -2.42
N GLY A 117 -2.09 0.13 -2.27
CA GLY A 117 -1.96 0.78 -0.96
C GLY A 117 -3.25 0.82 -0.16
N GLN A 118 -4.37 1.12 -0.82
CA GLN A 118 -5.70 1.12 -0.19
C GLN A 118 -6.10 -0.27 0.29
N VAL A 119 -5.92 -1.29 -0.54
CA VAL A 119 -6.22 -2.69 -0.18
C VAL A 119 -5.36 -3.13 0.99
N CYS A 120 -4.05 -2.90 0.97
CA CYS A 120 -3.16 -3.23 2.08
C CYS A 120 -3.56 -2.52 3.37
N SER A 121 -3.90 -1.24 3.30
CA SER A 121 -4.36 -0.44 4.44
C SER A 121 -5.67 -0.99 5.02
N LYS A 122 -6.61 -1.40 4.16
CA LYS A 122 -7.88 -2.01 4.57
C LYS A 122 -7.65 -3.33 5.30
N ILE A 123 -6.84 -4.23 4.75
CA ILE A 123 -6.50 -5.50 5.37
C ILE A 123 -5.84 -5.27 6.74
N ARG A 124 -4.87 -4.34 6.82
CA ARG A 124 -4.22 -3.97 8.08
C ARG A 124 -5.18 -3.37 9.10
N SER A 125 -6.21 -2.65 8.68
CA SER A 125 -7.18 -2.00 9.58
C SER A 125 -8.03 -2.99 10.35
N PHE A 126 -8.24 -4.23 9.87
CA PHE A 126 -9.01 -5.25 10.57
C PHE A 126 -8.35 -5.69 11.88
N ARG A 127 -7.04 -5.77 11.90
CA ARG A 127 -6.29 -6.04 13.13
C ARG A 127 -4.95 -5.31 13.08
N LYS A 128 -4.95 -4.06 13.57
CA LYS A 128 -3.72 -3.27 13.65
C LYS A 128 -2.71 -3.96 14.59
N PRO A 129 -1.40 -3.85 14.30
CA PRO A 129 -0.38 -4.46 15.13
C PRO A 129 -0.38 -3.84 16.53
N GLU A 130 -0.37 -4.69 17.53
CA GLU A 130 -0.35 -4.30 18.93
C GLU A 130 1.06 -3.90 19.37
N PRO A 131 1.23 -2.82 20.15
CA PRO A 131 2.55 -2.36 20.57
C PRO A 131 3.21 -3.22 21.66
N TYR A 132 2.46 -4.10 22.35
CA TYR A 132 3.00 -4.90 23.46
C TYR A 132 3.63 -6.22 22.98
N LYS A 133 2.84 -7.06 22.32
CA LYS A 133 3.30 -8.36 21.81
C LYS A 133 3.51 -8.40 20.30
N GLY A 134 3.11 -7.35 19.58
CA GLY A 134 3.25 -7.24 18.14
C GLY A 134 2.24 -8.10 17.35
N LYS A 135 1.15 -8.57 18.00
CA LYS A 135 0.08 -9.32 17.32
C LYS A 135 -0.71 -8.41 16.40
N GLY A 136 -1.01 -8.89 15.21
CA GLY A 136 -1.79 -8.15 14.21
C GLY A 136 -1.25 -8.35 12.80
N VAL A 137 -1.77 -7.57 11.88
CA VAL A 137 -1.33 -7.54 10.48
C VAL A 137 -0.33 -6.41 10.30
N LYS A 138 0.88 -6.74 9.90
CA LYS A 138 1.96 -5.78 9.63
C LYS A 138 2.54 -5.98 8.23
N PHE A 139 3.25 -5.01 7.72
CA PHE A 139 4.07 -5.20 6.52
C PHE A 139 5.31 -6.03 6.85
N VAL A 140 5.80 -6.79 5.88
CA VAL A 140 7.07 -7.49 6.01
C VAL A 140 8.19 -6.46 6.16
N GLY A 141 9.04 -6.65 7.20
CA GLY A 141 10.11 -5.69 7.53
C GLY A 141 9.67 -4.47 8.35
N GLU A 142 8.38 -4.36 8.71
CA GLU A 142 7.91 -3.29 9.60
C GLU A 142 8.33 -3.56 11.05
N GLU A 143 9.12 -2.65 11.62
CA GLU A 143 9.46 -2.66 13.04
C GLU A 143 8.41 -1.89 13.85
N ILE A 144 7.79 -2.58 14.79
CA ILE A 144 6.79 -1.99 15.67
C ILE A 144 7.47 -1.57 16.96
N ARG A 145 7.37 -0.28 17.29
CA ARG A 145 7.87 0.23 18.57
C ARG A 145 7.13 -0.45 19.72
N ARG A 146 7.82 -1.33 20.43
CA ARG A 146 7.25 -2.04 21.58
C ARG A 146 7.21 -1.14 22.80
N LYS A 147 6.12 -1.27 23.55
CA LYS A 147 5.94 -0.63 24.85
C LYS A 147 6.04 -1.71 25.94
N SER A 148 6.70 -1.40 27.05
CA SER A 148 6.60 -2.22 28.25
C SER A 148 5.22 -2.08 28.86
N GLY A 149 4.59 -3.19 29.25
CA GLY A 149 3.33 -3.17 29.99
C GLY A 149 3.54 -2.53 31.38
N LYS A 150 2.43 -2.30 32.09
CA LYS A 150 2.50 -1.88 33.51
C LYS A 150 3.20 -3.00 34.28
N SER A 151 4.34 -2.71 34.89
CA SER A 151 4.95 -3.59 35.90
C SER A 151 4.03 -3.56 37.13
N ALA A 152 3.46 -4.70 37.52
CA ALA A 152 2.73 -4.82 38.76
C ALA A 152 3.73 -4.64 39.90
N GLY A 153 3.64 -3.50 40.60
CA GLY A 153 4.30 -3.33 41.89
C GLY A 153 5.73 -2.82 41.85
N ALA A 154 5.92 -1.55 41.52
CA ALA A 154 6.88 -0.77 42.29
C ALA A 154 6.09 -0.10 43.43
N LYS A 155 6.06 -0.75 44.58
CA LYS A 155 5.83 -0.08 45.85
C LYS A 155 7.10 0.64 46.20
#